data_1a14322e2f245c727f8d2be43959d0b5
#
_entry.id   1a14322e2f245c727f8d2be43959d0b5
#
_cell.length_a   1.000
_cell.length_b   1.000
_cell.length_c   1.000
_cell.angle_alpha   90.00
_cell.angle_beta   90.00
_cell.angle_gamma   90.00
#
_symmetry.space_group_name_H-M   'P 1'
#
loop_
_entity.id
_entity.type
_entity.pdbx_description
1 polymer ?
#
loop_
_entity_poly.entity_id
_entity_poly.type
_entity_poly.pdbx_seq_one_letter_code
_entity_poly.pdbx_strand_id
1 'polypeptide(L)'
;MSVFYCGLWTSILCSAFSVWTLAGGEVLVIGSNLPIVAAPGDDVILPCHLEPTFDVQGLTVEWSKPDLKPDPSDRLSRVEYVHLYRDRKEVPDMKMASYFRRTELFMDDMKHGNISLKILNVSEEDNGRYRCFIPKLQSRVKAAVVELVVEPNHVKTSTTETSLQTQDHQDKTLRNGSLWSSLSSPSCPLLLSLLSLHNSISAFF
;
A
#
# COMPACT_ATOMS: atom_id res chain seq x y z
N MET A 1 12.14 -50.03 26.52
CA MET A 1 12.63 -49.45 25.24
C MET A 1 11.68 -48.47 24.58
N SER A 2 10.43 -48.31 25.03
CA SER A 2 9.46 -47.40 24.40
C SER A 2 9.59 -45.91 24.78
N VAL A 3 10.24 -45.57 25.88
CA VAL A 3 10.32 -44.18 26.38
C VAL A 3 11.37 -43.36 25.60
N PHE A 4 12.40 -43.98 25.08
CA PHE A 4 13.46 -43.29 24.31
C PHE A 4 13.00 -42.84 22.93
N TYR A 5 12.07 -43.52 22.31
CA TYR A 5 11.54 -43.15 21.01
C TYR A 5 10.58 -41.92 21.07
N CYS A 6 9.86 -41.77 22.18
CA CYS A 6 8.92 -40.65 22.37
C CYS A 6 9.69 -39.33 22.50
N GLY A 7 10.84 -39.31 23.21
CA GLY A 7 11.69 -38.13 23.36
C GLY A 7 12.35 -37.67 22.07
N LEU A 8 12.75 -38.60 21.20
CA LEU A 8 13.37 -38.28 19.91
C LEU A 8 12.36 -37.67 18.93
N TRP A 9 11.16 -38.16 18.89
CA TRP A 9 10.07 -37.67 18.02
C TRP A 9 9.61 -36.26 18.45
N THR A 10 9.48 -36.00 19.74
CA THR A 10 9.12 -34.65 20.23
C THR A 10 10.23 -33.62 19.94
N SER A 11 11.50 -34.00 20.03
CA SER A 11 12.64 -33.13 19.67
C SER A 11 12.68 -32.80 18.17
N ILE A 12 12.38 -33.77 17.31
CA ILE A 12 12.34 -33.57 15.84
C ILE A 12 11.14 -32.68 15.46
N LEU A 13 9.97 -32.87 16.09
CA LEU A 13 8.80 -32.04 15.85
C LEU A 13 9.01 -30.60 16.33
N CYS A 14 9.63 -30.39 17.51
CA CYS A 14 9.97 -29.04 17.98
C CYS A 14 10.99 -28.34 17.09
N SER A 15 12.01 -29.05 16.57
CA SER A 15 12.98 -28.45 15.65
C SER A 15 12.39 -28.12 14.27
N ALA A 16 11.40 -28.87 13.81
CA ALA A 16 10.69 -28.56 12.56
C ALA A 16 9.77 -27.33 12.70
N PHE A 17 9.18 -27.11 13.87
CA PHE A 17 8.36 -25.92 14.13
C PHE A 17 9.18 -24.64 14.25
N SER A 18 10.41 -24.70 14.73
CA SER A 18 11.27 -23.51 14.86
C SER A 18 11.83 -22.97 13.54
N VAL A 19 11.79 -23.76 12.47
CA VAL A 19 12.24 -23.32 11.13
C VAL A 19 11.16 -22.54 10.37
N TRP A 20 9.88 -22.67 10.76
CA TRP A 20 8.76 -22.04 10.04
C TRP A 20 8.49 -20.58 10.45
N THR A 21 9.10 -20.07 11.50
CA THR A 21 8.82 -18.72 12.01
C THR A 21 9.75 -17.62 11.48
N LEU A 22 10.67 -17.92 10.57
CA LEU A 22 11.65 -16.95 10.03
C LEU A 22 11.43 -16.57 8.55
N ALA A 23 10.27 -16.86 7.97
CA ALA A 23 9.91 -16.33 6.66
C ALA A 23 9.27 -14.94 6.81
N GLY A 24 9.97 -14.00 7.43
CA GLY A 24 9.68 -12.59 7.25
C GLY A 24 9.91 -12.27 5.76
N GLY A 25 8.83 -12.01 5.00
CA GLY A 25 8.94 -11.67 3.58
C GLY A 25 9.88 -10.48 3.38
N GLU A 26 10.70 -10.52 2.34
CA GLU A 26 11.53 -9.39 1.95
C GLU A 26 10.63 -8.20 1.63
N VAL A 27 10.94 -7.02 2.15
CA VAL A 27 10.17 -5.80 1.89
C VAL A 27 10.50 -5.29 0.49
N LEU A 28 9.51 -5.13 -0.36
CA LEU A 28 9.67 -4.72 -1.76
C LEU A 28 9.06 -3.32 -1.97
N VAL A 29 9.67 -2.55 -2.87
CA VAL A 29 9.10 -1.27 -3.35
C VAL A 29 8.22 -1.57 -4.55
N ILE A 30 6.94 -1.20 -4.47
CA ILE A 30 5.90 -1.46 -5.47
C ILE A 30 5.37 -0.13 -6.01
N GLY A 31 5.31 0.01 -7.32
CA GLY A 31 4.69 1.15 -8.02
C GLY A 31 3.50 0.71 -8.87
N SER A 32 2.88 1.66 -9.58
CA SER A 32 1.83 1.35 -10.54
C SER A 32 2.40 0.67 -11.79
N ASN A 33 1.74 -0.39 -12.22
CA ASN A 33 2.04 -1.05 -13.50
C ASN A 33 1.30 -0.41 -14.69
N LEU A 34 0.32 0.47 -14.41
CA LEU A 34 -0.42 1.22 -15.42
C LEU A 34 0.00 2.68 -15.38
N PRO A 35 0.06 3.35 -16.54
CA PRO A 35 0.29 4.78 -16.60
C PRO A 35 -0.76 5.55 -15.80
N ILE A 36 -0.35 6.61 -15.13
CA ILE A 36 -1.23 7.59 -14.51
C ILE A 36 -1.52 8.65 -15.57
N VAL A 37 -2.79 8.81 -15.93
CA VAL A 37 -3.21 9.77 -16.96
C VAL A 37 -3.86 10.98 -16.29
N ALA A 38 -3.49 12.18 -16.74
CA ALA A 38 -3.97 13.44 -16.19
C ALA A 38 -4.15 14.50 -17.27
N ALA A 39 -4.97 15.53 -17.00
CA ALA A 39 -5.03 16.74 -17.81
C ALA A 39 -4.01 17.77 -17.30
N PRO A 40 -3.51 18.66 -18.17
CA PRO A 40 -2.75 19.83 -17.74
C PRO A 40 -3.52 20.65 -16.69
N GLY A 41 -2.81 21.04 -15.63
CA GLY A 41 -3.41 21.75 -14.49
C GLY A 41 -3.90 20.86 -13.35
N ASP A 42 -3.97 19.56 -13.55
CA ASP A 42 -4.36 18.62 -12.48
C ASP A 42 -3.27 18.46 -11.41
N ASP A 43 -3.71 18.10 -10.22
CA ASP A 43 -2.85 17.49 -9.21
C ASP A 43 -2.88 15.98 -9.40
N VAL A 44 -1.74 15.33 -9.38
CA VAL A 44 -1.61 13.88 -9.57
C VAL A 44 -0.89 13.22 -8.41
N ILE A 45 -1.22 11.96 -8.16
CA ILE A 45 -0.50 11.11 -7.21
C ILE A 45 0.15 9.98 -8.01
N LEU A 46 1.46 9.87 -7.91
CA LEU A 46 2.23 8.75 -8.43
C LEU A 46 2.35 7.71 -7.32
N PRO A 47 1.63 6.58 -7.41
CA PRO A 47 1.58 5.61 -6.32
C PRO A 47 2.89 4.83 -6.21
N CYS A 48 3.43 4.78 -5.01
CA CYS A 48 4.58 3.93 -4.66
C CYS A 48 4.48 3.57 -3.17
N HIS A 49 4.63 2.30 -2.84
CA HIS A 49 4.51 1.80 -1.47
C HIS A 49 5.40 0.57 -1.23
N LEU A 50 5.53 0.19 0.02
CA LEU A 50 6.29 -0.99 0.43
C LEU A 50 5.35 -2.15 0.78
N GLU A 51 5.69 -3.35 0.32
CA GLU A 51 5.05 -4.61 0.69
C GLU A 51 6.08 -5.62 1.22
N PRO A 52 5.80 -6.24 2.38
CA PRO A 52 4.80 -5.87 3.38
C PRO A 52 5.01 -4.46 3.94
N THR A 53 4.01 -3.91 4.61
CA THR A 53 4.10 -2.56 5.22
C THR A 53 5.35 -2.41 6.08
N PHE A 54 6.06 -1.29 5.90
CA PHE A 54 7.32 -1.02 6.57
C PHE A 54 7.45 0.49 6.87
N ASP A 55 7.89 0.84 8.08
CA ASP A 55 8.09 2.24 8.45
C ASP A 55 9.34 2.80 7.77
N VAL A 56 9.13 3.79 6.90
CA VAL A 56 10.20 4.44 6.13
C VAL A 56 10.53 5.86 6.60
N GLN A 57 9.93 6.34 7.69
CA GLN A 57 10.15 7.71 8.20
C GLN A 57 11.62 7.99 8.53
N GLY A 58 12.39 6.99 8.90
CA GLY A 58 13.83 7.09 9.19
C GLY A 58 14.73 6.88 7.98
N LEU A 59 14.18 6.56 6.81
CA LEU A 59 14.94 6.25 5.61
C LEU A 59 15.00 7.45 4.65
N THR A 60 15.93 7.37 3.69
CA THR A 60 15.95 8.30 2.56
C THR A 60 15.00 7.79 1.48
N VAL A 61 14.12 8.67 0.98
CA VAL A 61 13.23 8.41 -0.16
C VAL A 61 13.59 9.37 -1.28
N GLU A 62 13.84 8.81 -2.46
CA GLU A 62 14.26 9.54 -3.64
C GLU A 62 13.26 9.36 -4.78
N TRP A 63 12.82 10.45 -5.37
CA TRP A 63 12.07 10.47 -6.61
C TRP A 63 12.90 11.15 -7.69
N SER A 64 13.07 10.53 -8.86
CA SER A 64 13.86 11.04 -9.97
C SER A 64 13.23 10.69 -11.32
N LYS A 65 13.63 11.37 -12.39
CA LYS A 65 13.29 11.01 -13.78
C LYS A 65 14.46 10.21 -14.38
N PRO A 66 14.35 8.89 -14.53
CA PRO A 66 15.45 8.04 -14.97
C PRO A 66 15.87 8.29 -16.43
N ASP A 67 14.99 8.89 -17.22
CA ASP A 67 15.23 9.14 -18.64
C ASP A 67 15.96 10.48 -18.92
N LEU A 68 16.08 11.33 -17.92
CA LEU A 68 16.87 12.56 -18.05
C LEU A 68 18.35 12.20 -18.15
N LYS A 69 18.96 12.59 -19.26
CA LYS A 69 20.39 12.44 -19.43
C LYS A 69 21.09 13.52 -18.62
N PRO A 70 22.15 13.18 -17.88
CA PRO A 70 22.98 14.17 -17.23
C PRO A 70 23.49 15.18 -18.27
N ASP A 71 23.50 16.47 -17.92
CA ASP A 71 24.08 17.48 -18.77
C ASP A 71 25.57 17.17 -18.98
N PRO A 72 26.03 16.95 -20.25
CA PRO A 72 27.42 16.62 -20.50
C PRO A 72 28.39 17.76 -20.13
N SER A 73 27.88 18.98 -19.95
CA SER A 73 28.66 20.14 -19.55
C SER A 73 28.86 20.24 -18.04
N ASP A 74 27.99 19.59 -17.25
CA ASP A 74 28.11 19.51 -15.78
C ASP A 74 28.89 18.25 -15.36
N ARG A 75 30.23 18.43 -15.23
CA ARG A 75 31.12 17.37 -14.75
C ARG A 75 30.82 16.85 -13.33
N LEU A 76 30.00 17.57 -12.59
CA LEU A 76 29.52 17.22 -11.25
C LEU A 76 28.07 16.73 -11.30
N SER A 77 27.63 16.19 -12.45
CA SER A 77 26.27 15.72 -12.68
C SER A 77 25.67 15.10 -11.43
N ARG A 78 24.95 15.93 -10.70
CA ARG A 78 24.17 15.51 -9.54
C ARG A 78 22.94 14.78 -10.05
N VAL A 79 22.51 13.77 -9.31
CA VAL A 79 21.18 13.20 -9.56
C VAL A 79 20.17 14.33 -9.38
N GLU A 80 19.42 14.63 -10.44
CA GLU A 80 18.37 15.63 -10.41
C GLU A 80 17.14 15.00 -9.79
N TYR A 81 16.85 15.39 -8.56
CA TYR A 81 15.71 14.87 -7.83
C TYR A 81 14.42 15.62 -8.20
N VAL A 82 13.35 14.89 -8.46
CA VAL A 82 12.00 15.42 -8.48
C VAL A 82 11.55 15.74 -7.05
N HIS A 83 11.90 14.85 -6.11
CA HIS A 83 11.69 15.04 -4.68
C HIS A 83 12.72 14.24 -3.89
N LEU A 84 13.26 14.83 -2.83
CA LEU A 84 14.19 14.16 -1.93
C LEU A 84 13.75 14.33 -0.49
N TYR A 85 13.53 13.21 0.20
CA TYR A 85 13.31 13.14 1.64
C TYR A 85 14.50 12.46 2.30
N ARG A 86 15.10 13.11 3.29
CA ARG A 86 16.25 12.60 4.05
C ARG A 86 16.26 13.20 5.45
N ASP A 87 16.72 12.43 6.43
CA ASP A 87 16.83 12.88 7.83
C ASP A 87 15.49 13.42 8.37
N ARG A 88 14.40 12.73 8.04
CA ARG A 88 13.00 13.04 8.43
C ARG A 88 12.47 14.38 7.93
N LYS A 89 13.01 14.90 6.85
CA LYS A 89 12.58 16.16 6.23
C LYS A 89 12.79 16.16 4.72
N GLU A 90 12.06 17.00 4.03
CA GLU A 90 12.33 17.33 2.64
C GLU A 90 13.66 18.09 2.50
N VAL A 91 14.38 17.83 1.40
CA VAL A 91 15.63 18.55 1.03
C VAL A 91 15.36 19.32 -0.26
N PRO A 92 14.79 20.54 -0.17
CA PRO A 92 14.35 21.30 -1.34
C PRO A 92 15.50 21.75 -2.24
N ASP A 93 16.67 22.05 -1.66
CA ASP A 93 17.85 22.54 -2.40
C ASP A 93 18.43 21.53 -3.39
N MET A 94 18.03 20.27 -3.30
CA MET A 94 18.46 19.19 -4.17
C MET A 94 17.44 18.89 -5.28
N LYS A 95 16.29 19.55 -5.27
CA LYS A 95 15.24 19.34 -6.27
C LYS A 95 15.52 20.11 -7.55
N MET A 96 15.07 19.55 -8.67
CA MET A 96 14.99 20.24 -9.94
C MET A 96 14.13 21.51 -9.79
N ALA A 97 14.55 22.60 -10.44
CA ALA A 97 13.84 23.88 -10.37
C ALA A 97 12.37 23.79 -10.80
N SER A 98 12.06 22.95 -11.80
CA SER A 98 10.70 22.71 -12.30
C SER A 98 9.77 22.07 -11.28
N TYR A 99 10.30 21.36 -10.26
CA TYR A 99 9.53 20.70 -9.22
C TYR A 99 9.56 21.42 -7.85
N PHE A 100 10.22 22.56 -7.79
CA PHE A 100 10.30 23.34 -6.57
C PHE A 100 8.89 23.78 -6.13
N ARG A 101 8.51 23.45 -4.88
CA ARG A 101 7.17 23.72 -4.29
C ARG A 101 5.99 23.05 -5.01
N ARG A 102 6.24 22.15 -5.93
CA ARG A 102 5.18 21.43 -6.65
C ARG A 102 5.04 19.97 -6.25
N THR A 103 5.89 19.48 -5.36
CA THR A 103 5.87 18.06 -4.97
C THR A 103 5.86 17.89 -3.47
N GLU A 104 5.10 16.89 -3.00
CA GLU A 104 5.00 16.53 -1.58
C GLU A 104 4.82 15.03 -1.38
N LEU A 105 5.26 14.51 -0.22
CA LEU A 105 5.02 13.16 0.25
C LEU A 105 3.98 13.16 1.37
N PHE A 106 3.28 12.04 1.54
CA PHE A 106 2.29 11.84 2.61
C PHE A 106 3.01 11.42 3.90
N MET A 107 3.50 12.42 4.65
CA MET A 107 4.39 12.23 5.80
C MET A 107 3.82 11.30 6.88
N ASP A 108 2.51 11.40 7.14
CA ASP A 108 1.83 10.59 8.15
C ASP A 108 1.67 9.12 7.71
N ASP A 109 1.64 8.87 6.40
CA ASP A 109 1.47 7.55 5.83
C ASP A 109 2.80 6.81 5.63
N MET A 110 3.92 7.51 5.73
CA MET A 110 5.26 6.91 5.58
C MET A 110 5.53 5.83 6.64
N LYS A 111 4.92 5.91 7.82
CA LYS A 111 4.98 4.86 8.84
C LYS A 111 4.34 3.54 8.39
N HIS A 112 3.47 3.59 7.39
CA HIS A 112 2.83 2.42 6.78
C HIS A 112 3.45 2.05 5.43
N GLY A 113 4.59 2.66 5.06
CA GLY A 113 5.30 2.37 3.83
C GLY A 113 4.77 3.09 2.60
N ASN A 114 3.86 4.05 2.73
CA ASN A 114 3.43 4.88 1.61
C ASN A 114 4.49 5.94 1.29
N ILE A 115 5.09 5.86 0.11
CA ILE A 115 6.06 6.82 -0.42
C ILE A 115 5.59 7.45 -1.72
N SER A 116 4.27 7.43 -1.97
CA SER A 116 3.65 8.05 -3.14
C SER A 116 3.99 9.53 -3.23
N LEU A 117 4.21 10.01 -4.45
CA LEU A 117 4.53 11.40 -4.73
C LEU A 117 3.30 12.12 -5.26
N LYS A 118 2.91 13.23 -4.63
CA LYS A 118 1.94 14.16 -5.18
C LYS A 118 2.67 15.24 -5.99
N ILE A 119 2.23 15.49 -7.22
CA ILE A 119 2.71 16.56 -8.08
C ILE A 119 1.55 17.51 -8.33
N LEU A 120 1.74 18.79 -8.04
CA LEU A 120 0.73 19.83 -8.20
C LEU A 120 0.80 20.45 -9.59
N ASN A 121 -0.36 20.77 -10.16
CA ASN A 121 -0.50 21.53 -11.41
C ASN A 121 0.39 20.98 -12.52
N VAL A 122 0.16 19.72 -12.91
CA VAL A 122 0.98 19.06 -13.94
C VAL A 122 0.84 19.72 -15.32
N SER A 123 1.90 19.65 -16.10
CA SER A 123 1.96 20.11 -17.48
C SER A 123 2.50 19.01 -18.40
N GLU A 124 2.48 19.22 -19.72
CA GLU A 124 3.05 18.28 -20.68
C GLU A 124 4.55 18.02 -20.46
N GLU A 125 5.28 18.97 -19.86
CA GLU A 125 6.69 18.80 -19.50
C GLU A 125 6.90 17.76 -18.38
N ASP A 126 5.86 17.48 -17.60
CA ASP A 126 5.91 16.47 -16.56
C ASP A 126 5.76 15.04 -17.11
N ASN A 127 5.38 14.86 -18.39
CA ASN A 127 5.32 13.55 -19.02
C ASN A 127 6.57 12.72 -18.80
N GLY A 128 6.38 11.41 -18.67
CA GLY A 128 7.47 10.45 -18.64
C GLY A 128 7.51 9.57 -17.41
N ARG A 129 8.63 8.89 -17.25
CA ARG A 129 8.82 7.90 -16.19
C ARG A 129 9.42 8.54 -14.93
N TYR A 130 8.89 8.12 -13.79
CA TYR A 130 9.35 8.53 -12.46
C TYR A 130 9.79 7.30 -11.69
N ARG A 131 10.92 7.38 -11.02
CA ARG A 131 11.48 6.30 -10.23
C ARG A 131 11.41 6.69 -8.76
N CYS A 132 10.68 5.90 -7.94
CA CYS A 132 10.78 5.93 -6.49
C CYS A 132 11.88 4.96 -6.04
N PHE A 133 12.70 5.36 -5.07
CA PHE A 133 13.85 4.59 -4.64
C PHE A 133 14.18 4.81 -3.16
N ILE A 134 14.53 3.74 -2.46
CA ILE A 134 15.01 3.77 -1.07
C ILE A 134 16.41 3.15 -1.02
N PRO A 135 17.49 3.96 -1.00
CA PRO A 135 18.87 3.47 -1.13
C PRO A 135 19.28 2.45 -0.07
N LYS A 136 18.85 2.69 1.19
CA LYS A 136 19.26 1.88 2.35
C LYS A 136 18.28 0.77 2.71
N LEU A 137 17.26 0.51 1.89
CA LEU A 137 16.35 -0.61 2.10
C LEU A 137 17.14 -1.92 1.97
N GLN A 138 17.01 -2.80 2.93
CA GLN A 138 17.61 -4.14 2.86
C GLN A 138 16.70 -5.07 2.07
N SER A 139 16.72 -4.90 0.75
CA SER A 139 15.88 -5.60 -0.20
C SER A 139 16.58 -5.70 -1.55
N ARG A 140 16.18 -6.69 -2.35
CA ARG A 140 16.58 -6.78 -3.77
C ARG A 140 15.82 -5.81 -4.64
N VAL A 141 14.57 -5.48 -4.27
CA VAL A 141 13.70 -4.54 -5.00
C VAL A 141 13.56 -3.27 -4.18
N LYS A 142 14.45 -2.31 -4.42
CA LYS A 142 14.54 -1.02 -3.72
C LYS A 142 13.89 0.13 -4.46
N ALA A 143 13.42 -0.12 -5.68
CA ALA A 143 12.88 0.90 -6.57
C ALA A 143 11.72 0.35 -7.40
N ALA A 144 10.80 1.25 -7.76
CA ALA A 144 9.80 1.01 -8.78
C ALA A 144 9.77 2.21 -9.75
N VAL A 145 9.17 2.01 -10.92
CA VAL A 145 8.99 3.05 -11.93
C VAL A 145 7.50 3.21 -12.17
N VAL A 146 7.04 4.46 -12.19
CA VAL A 146 5.65 4.86 -12.46
C VAL A 146 5.67 5.80 -13.67
N GLU A 147 4.79 5.60 -14.62
CA GLU A 147 4.64 6.45 -15.80
C GLU A 147 3.53 7.47 -15.61
N LEU A 148 3.81 8.74 -15.93
CA LEU A 148 2.84 9.82 -15.99
C LEU A 148 2.64 10.22 -17.45
N VAL A 149 1.35 10.26 -17.86
CA VAL A 149 0.93 10.72 -19.19
C VAL A 149 0.00 11.91 -18.99
N VAL A 150 0.42 13.09 -19.43
CA VAL A 150 -0.39 14.31 -19.38
C VAL A 150 -0.95 14.57 -20.77
N GLU A 151 -2.30 14.45 -20.91
CA GLU A 151 -3.00 14.59 -22.18
C GLU A 151 -3.98 15.77 -22.15
N PRO A 152 -3.89 16.74 -23.07
CA PRO A 152 -4.75 17.94 -23.07
C PRO A 152 -6.25 17.65 -23.15
N ASN A 153 -6.64 16.49 -23.70
CA ASN A 153 -8.04 16.11 -23.89
C ASN A 153 -8.51 15.03 -22.90
N HIS A 154 -7.77 14.79 -21.82
CA HIS A 154 -8.18 13.80 -20.84
C HIS A 154 -9.42 14.26 -20.09
N VAL A 155 -10.59 13.65 -20.40
CA VAL A 155 -11.83 13.85 -19.65
C VAL A 155 -11.80 12.89 -18.47
N LYS A 156 -11.77 13.43 -17.25
CA LYS A 156 -11.96 12.61 -16.04
C LYS A 156 -13.31 11.92 -16.12
N THR A 157 -13.33 10.65 -16.46
CA THR A 157 -14.51 9.81 -16.25
C THR A 157 -14.66 9.62 -14.76
N SER A 158 -15.42 10.50 -14.11
CA SER A 158 -15.86 10.27 -12.74
C SER A 158 -16.71 9.01 -12.79
N THR A 159 -16.20 7.90 -12.31
CA THR A 159 -17.01 6.73 -11.99
C THR A 159 -17.90 7.14 -10.83
N THR A 160 -19.03 7.75 -11.16
CA THR A 160 -20.14 7.87 -10.22
C THR A 160 -20.59 6.45 -9.97
N GLU A 161 -20.25 5.89 -8.84
CA GLU A 161 -20.91 4.71 -8.32
C GLU A 161 -22.39 5.07 -8.18
N THR A 162 -23.16 4.73 -9.21
CA THR A 162 -24.60 4.78 -9.15
C THR A 162 -25.01 3.72 -8.15
N SER A 163 -25.19 4.15 -6.90
CA SER A 163 -25.95 3.38 -5.93
C SER A 163 -27.32 3.13 -6.55
N LEU A 164 -27.56 1.90 -6.97
CA LEU A 164 -28.88 1.41 -7.36
C LEU A 164 -29.78 1.53 -6.13
N GLN A 165 -30.44 2.69 -6.00
CA GLN A 165 -31.61 2.83 -5.18
C GLN A 165 -32.73 2.03 -5.88
N THR A 166 -32.99 0.86 -5.35
CA THR A 166 -34.20 0.11 -5.61
C THR A 166 -35.39 1.00 -5.24
N GLN A 167 -36.01 1.63 -6.23
CA GLN A 167 -37.31 2.26 -6.05
C GLN A 167 -38.33 1.16 -5.90
N ASP A 168 -38.74 0.96 -4.65
CA ASP A 168 -39.94 0.20 -4.31
C ASP A 168 -41.17 0.94 -4.85
N HIS A 169 -41.70 0.44 -5.92
CA HIS A 169 -42.99 0.88 -6.47
C HIS A 169 -44.08 0.36 -5.52
N GLN A 170 -44.60 1.25 -4.69
CA GLN A 170 -45.83 1.06 -3.94
C GLN A 170 -47.01 0.95 -4.91
N ASP A 171 -47.44 -0.25 -5.21
CA ASP A 171 -48.78 -0.48 -5.78
C ASP A 171 -49.74 -0.86 -4.66
N LYS A 172 -50.66 0.07 -4.42
CA LYS A 172 -51.79 -0.13 -3.52
C LYS A 172 -52.84 -0.93 -4.21
N THR A 173 -53.09 -2.18 -3.77
CA THR A 173 -54.42 -2.75 -3.96
C THR A 173 -54.81 -3.57 -2.73
N LEU A 174 -55.94 -3.17 -2.18
CA LEU A 174 -56.65 -3.75 -1.06
C LEU A 174 -57.06 -5.21 -1.30
N ARG A 175 -56.94 -6.10 -0.33
CA ARG A 175 -58.09 -6.85 0.24
C ARG A 175 -57.66 -8.02 1.16
N ASN A 176 -58.15 -7.92 2.37
CA ASN A 176 -58.75 -8.96 3.22
C ASN A 176 -58.19 -10.38 3.28
N GLY A 177 -57.89 -10.80 4.50
CA GLY A 177 -58.32 -12.13 4.94
C GLY A 177 -57.30 -12.93 5.76
N SER A 178 -57.43 -12.79 7.07
CA SER A 178 -57.44 -13.87 8.07
C SER A 178 -56.33 -14.96 8.14
N LEU A 179 -55.68 -14.96 9.29
CA LEU A 179 -55.54 -16.11 10.26
C LEU A 179 -54.53 -17.23 9.97
N TRP A 180 -53.88 -17.55 11.08
CA TRP A 180 -53.28 -18.80 11.56
C TRP A 180 -51.73 -18.86 11.48
N SER A 181 -51.13 -18.67 12.58
CA SER A 181 -50.65 -19.54 13.68
C SER A 181 -49.27 -20.13 13.48
N SER A 182 -48.43 -19.70 14.41
CA SER A 182 -47.42 -20.46 15.16
C SER A 182 -46.84 -21.72 14.53
N LEU A 183 -45.51 -21.75 14.47
CA LEU A 183 -44.72 -22.93 14.91
C LEU A 183 -43.25 -22.52 15.12
N SER A 184 -42.92 -22.37 16.38
CA SER A 184 -41.75 -22.92 17.11
C SER A 184 -40.48 -23.27 16.34
N SER A 185 -39.38 -22.66 16.83
CA SER A 185 -38.00 -23.08 16.70
C SER A 185 -37.75 -24.55 17.03
N PRO A 186 -36.62 -25.08 16.57
CA PRO A 186 -35.76 -25.67 17.56
C PRO A 186 -34.33 -25.11 17.54
N SER A 187 -33.90 -24.74 18.72
CA SER A 187 -32.55 -24.57 19.21
C SER A 187 -31.60 -25.71 18.80
N CYS A 188 -30.47 -25.34 18.25
CA CYS A 188 -29.32 -26.23 18.17
C CYS A 188 -28.23 -25.73 19.12
N PRO A 189 -27.95 -26.43 20.24
CA PRO A 189 -26.86 -26.11 21.13
C PRO A 189 -25.65 -26.97 20.79
N LEU A 190 -24.65 -26.46 20.08
CA LEU A 190 -23.31 -27.07 20.00
C LEU A 190 -22.32 -26.08 19.38
N LEU A 191 -21.79 -25.17 20.19
CA LEU A 191 -20.51 -24.48 19.94
C LEU A 191 -20.09 -23.66 21.19
N LEU A 192 -19.91 -24.32 22.28
CA LEU A 192 -19.36 -23.78 23.53
C LEU A 192 -18.33 -24.75 24.10
N SER A 193 -17.19 -24.92 23.42
CA SER A 193 -16.05 -25.63 24.00
C SER A 193 -14.67 -25.37 23.33
N LEU A 194 -14.39 -24.15 22.86
CA LEU A 194 -13.03 -23.78 22.42
C LEU A 194 -12.54 -22.42 22.94
N LEU A 195 -13.05 -21.92 24.04
CA LEU A 195 -12.59 -20.65 24.66
C LEU A 195 -11.99 -20.84 26.06
N SER A 196 -11.33 -21.96 26.32
CA SER A 196 -10.73 -22.21 27.66
C SER A 196 -9.26 -22.64 27.63
N LEU A 197 -8.48 -22.23 26.64
CA LEU A 197 -7.05 -22.56 26.58
C LEU A 197 -6.14 -21.34 26.25
N HIS A 198 -6.58 -20.12 26.54
CA HIS A 198 -5.77 -18.92 26.27
C HIS A 198 -5.45 -18.08 27.52
N ASN A 199 -5.54 -18.63 28.71
CA ASN A 199 -5.29 -17.86 29.93
C ASN A 199 -4.40 -18.58 30.93
N SER A 200 -3.26 -19.12 30.52
CA SER A 200 -2.29 -19.70 31.47
C SER A 200 -0.83 -19.66 30.96
N ILE A 201 -0.39 -18.55 30.31
CA ILE A 201 1.03 -18.27 30.13
C ILE A 201 1.24 -16.76 30.36
N SER A 202 1.12 -16.31 31.60
CA SER A 202 1.60 -15.00 32.06
C SER A 202 1.95 -15.04 33.54
N ALA A 203 2.79 -16.00 33.91
CA ALA A 203 3.49 -15.98 35.20
C ALA A 203 4.68 -16.93 35.08
N PHE A 204 5.79 -16.43 34.54
CA PHE A 204 7.16 -16.87 34.81
C PHE A 204 8.04 -16.29 33.69
N PHE A 205 8.55 -15.12 33.91
CA PHE A 205 9.89 -14.53 33.73
C PHE A 205 9.77 -13.02 33.73
#